data_50f682595f4b63de2790311946b827c6
#
_entry.id   50f682595f4b63de2790311946b827c6
#
_cell.length_a   1.000
_cell.length_b   1.000
_cell.length_c   1.000
_cell.angle_alpha   90.00
_cell.angle_beta   90.00
_cell.angle_gamma   90.00
#
_symmetry.space_group_name_H-M   'P 1'
#
loop_
_entity.id
_entity.type
_entity.pdbx_description
1 polymer ?
#
loop_
_entity_poly.entity_id
_entity_poly.type
_entity_poly.pdbx_seq_one_letter_code
_entity_poly.pdbx_strand_id
1 'polypeptide(L)'
;MTQMNIEELKSKTISELTNIAKELKIQGHSGLRKQDLIFRILEAKTEKDGLMFGQGVLEILPDGFGFLRAPTYNYLPGPDDIYVSPSQIRKFDMRTGDTISGQIRSPKDSERYFALLKVEAINFENPEKTKDKILFDNLTPLYPEERIRLETPSSKDCSARVMDLMTPIGKGQRGLIVAPPRTGKTMLLQSIANSVSTNYPDVALIV
;
A
#
# COMPACT_ATOMS: atom_id res chain seq x y z
N MET A 1 -25.84 17.95 -5.62
CA MET A 1 -25.25 17.13 -4.53
C MET A 1 -23.74 17.17 -4.72
N THR A 2 -23.00 17.71 -3.75
CA THR A 2 -21.56 17.97 -3.88
C THR A 2 -20.82 16.65 -4.00
N GLN A 3 -20.14 16.41 -5.12
CA GLN A 3 -19.20 15.29 -5.26
C GLN A 3 -18.08 15.51 -4.25
N MET A 4 -18.17 14.89 -3.09
CA MET A 4 -17.03 14.85 -2.15
C MET A 4 -15.92 14.04 -2.82
N ASN A 5 -14.86 14.72 -3.21
CA ASN A 5 -13.67 14.09 -3.78
C ASN A 5 -12.81 13.48 -2.67
N ILE A 6 -12.02 12.45 -3.00
CA ILE A 6 -11.14 11.78 -2.05
C ILE A 6 -10.17 12.75 -1.35
N GLU A 7 -9.79 13.84 -2.01
CA GLU A 7 -8.95 14.90 -1.45
C GLU A 7 -9.63 15.67 -0.30
N GLU A 8 -10.93 15.97 -0.47
CA GLU A 8 -11.72 16.61 0.59
C GLU A 8 -11.86 15.70 1.83
N LEU A 9 -12.04 14.39 1.62
CA LEU A 9 -12.09 13.43 2.71
C LEU A 9 -10.74 13.28 3.41
N LYS A 10 -9.64 13.30 2.66
CA LYS A 10 -8.28 13.26 3.24
C LYS A 10 -7.93 14.51 4.06
N SER A 11 -8.43 15.67 3.68
CA SER A 11 -8.20 16.93 4.42
C SER A 11 -8.93 16.96 5.78
N LYS A 12 -9.99 16.17 5.95
CA LYS A 12 -10.81 16.13 7.16
C LYS A 12 -10.11 15.38 8.31
N THR A 13 -10.43 15.77 9.54
CA THR A 13 -9.99 15.08 10.74
C THR A 13 -10.76 13.76 10.93
N ILE A 14 -10.22 12.84 11.74
CA ILE A 14 -10.88 11.56 12.04
C ILE A 14 -12.25 11.79 12.68
N SER A 15 -12.39 12.82 13.52
CA SER A 15 -13.65 13.18 14.18
C SER A 15 -14.73 13.61 13.19
N GLU A 16 -14.37 14.43 12.22
CA GLU A 16 -15.28 14.86 11.13
C GLU A 16 -15.69 13.69 10.23
N LEU A 17 -14.75 12.83 9.87
CA LEU A 17 -15.03 11.61 9.09
C LEU A 17 -15.97 10.66 9.86
N THR A 18 -15.78 10.53 11.17
CA THR A 18 -16.68 9.72 12.02
C THR A 18 -18.09 10.30 12.05
N ASN A 19 -18.25 11.62 12.07
CA ASN A 19 -19.58 12.26 12.01
C ASN A 19 -20.24 12.00 10.64
N ILE A 20 -19.51 12.12 9.54
CA ILE A 20 -20.02 11.78 8.21
C ILE A 20 -20.43 10.30 8.13
N ALA A 21 -19.65 9.40 8.72
CA ALA A 21 -19.97 7.98 8.78
C ALA A 21 -21.24 7.70 9.57
N LYS A 22 -21.50 8.44 10.67
CA LYS A 22 -22.76 8.38 11.44
C LYS A 22 -23.96 8.87 10.62
N GLU A 23 -23.82 9.98 9.90
CA GLU A 23 -24.87 10.52 9.02
C GLU A 23 -25.24 9.53 7.90
N LEU A 24 -24.26 8.80 7.38
CA LEU A 24 -24.45 7.76 6.39
C LEU A 24 -24.92 6.42 7.00
N LYS A 25 -25.08 6.33 8.32
CA LYS A 25 -25.49 5.11 9.07
C LYS A 25 -24.55 3.92 8.84
N ILE A 26 -23.27 4.16 8.69
CA ILE A 26 -22.26 3.11 8.49
C ILE A 26 -22.05 2.38 9.82
N GLN A 27 -22.25 1.05 9.83
CA GLN A 27 -21.99 0.21 11.00
C GLN A 27 -20.49 -0.06 11.16
N GLY A 28 -20.01 -0.14 12.42
CA GLY A 28 -18.62 -0.50 12.70
C GLY A 28 -17.60 0.60 12.40
N HIS A 29 -18.00 1.88 12.39
CA HIS A 29 -17.11 3.02 12.11
C HIS A 29 -16.14 3.38 13.24
N SER A 30 -16.30 2.78 14.44
CA SER A 30 -15.45 3.06 15.60
C SER A 30 -14.18 2.24 15.56
N GLY A 31 -13.00 2.89 15.75
CA GLY A 31 -11.69 2.23 15.79
C GLY A 31 -11.04 1.95 14.44
N LEU A 32 -11.64 2.37 13.33
CA LEU A 32 -11.05 2.26 12.01
C LEU A 32 -9.92 3.29 11.81
N ARG A 33 -8.91 2.92 11.03
CA ARG A 33 -7.89 3.86 10.57
C ARG A 33 -8.53 4.90 9.64
N LYS A 34 -7.93 6.09 9.57
CA LYS A 34 -8.43 7.19 8.71
C LYS A 34 -8.71 6.76 7.27
N GLN A 35 -7.82 5.95 6.70
CA GLN A 35 -7.96 5.43 5.33
C GLN A 35 -9.17 4.51 5.19
N ASP A 36 -9.31 3.54 6.09
CA ASP A 36 -10.43 2.58 6.07
C ASP A 36 -11.78 3.30 6.24
N LEU A 37 -11.81 4.34 7.07
CA LEU A 37 -13.01 5.15 7.27
C LEU A 37 -13.40 5.94 6.01
N ILE A 38 -12.42 6.49 5.29
CA ILE A 38 -12.65 7.16 4.00
C ILE A 38 -13.24 6.18 2.98
N PHE A 39 -12.72 4.95 2.90
CA PHE A 39 -13.26 3.94 1.98
C PHE A 39 -14.68 3.53 2.33
N ARG A 40 -15.00 3.31 3.60
CA ARG A 40 -16.36 3.00 4.03
C ARG A 40 -17.35 4.12 3.70
N ILE A 41 -16.92 5.37 3.78
CA ILE A 41 -17.74 6.53 3.39
C ILE A 41 -17.98 6.54 1.87
N LEU A 42 -16.96 6.27 1.06
CA LEU A 42 -17.08 6.19 -0.39
C LEU A 42 -17.97 5.02 -0.82
N GLU A 43 -17.82 3.85 -0.21
CA GLU A 43 -18.65 2.67 -0.42
C GLU A 43 -20.13 2.99 -0.17
N ALA A 44 -20.47 3.47 1.03
CA ALA A 44 -21.85 3.79 1.40
C ALA A 44 -22.49 4.89 0.53
N LYS A 45 -21.67 5.82 0.03
CA LYS A 45 -22.14 6.86 -0.91
C LYS A 45 -22.43 6.28 -2.29
N THR A 46 -21.57 5.40 -2.78
CA THR A 46 -21.72 4.74 -4.07
C THR A 46 -22.95 3.82 -4.09
N GLU A 47 -23.20 3.10 -2.99
CA GLU A 47 -24.41 2.29 -2.82
C GLU A 47 -25.70 3.12 -2.87
N LYS A 48 -25.70 4.33 -2.30
CA LYS A 48 -26.85 5.25 -2.40
C LYS A 48 -27.13 5.72 -3.82
N ASP A 49 -26.10 5.81 -4.66
CA ASP A 49 -26.21 6.18 -6.07
C ASP A 49 -26.56 4.96 -6.96
N GLY A 50 -26.80 3.79 -6.38
CA GLY A 50 -27.14 2.55 -7.10
C GLY A 50 -25.95 1.90 -7.83
N LEU A 51 -24.74 2.30 -7.50
CA LEU A 51 -23.49 1.74 -7.99
C LEU A 51 -22.81 0.95 -6.89
N MET A 52 -21.96 0.00 -7.25
CA MET A 52 -21.14 -0.76 -6.33
C MET A 52 -19.74 -0.15 -6.25
N PHE A 53 -19.12 -0.22 -5.08
CA PHE A 53 -17.75 0.18 -4.87
C PHE A 53 -16.85 -1.05 -4.76
N GLY A 54 -15.72 -1.05 -5.46
CA GLY A 54 -14.75 -2.14 -5.41
C GLY A 54 -13.34 -1.65 -5.24
N GLN A 55 -12.52 -2.48 -4.60
CA GLN A 55 -11.10 -2.24 -4.38
C GLN A 55 -10.31 -3.53 -4.58
N GLY A 56 -9.11 -3.41 -5.12
CA GLY A 56 -8.19 -4.52 -5.26
C GLY A 56 -6.82 -4.08 -5.73
N VAL A 57 -5.90 -5.03 -5.82
CA VAL A 57 -4.55 -4.82 -6.37
C VAL A 57 -4.54 -5.21 -7.83
N LEU A 58 -4.06 -4.32 -8.68
CA LEU A 58 -4.04 -4.53 -10.12
C LEU A 58 -2.99 -5.57 -10.53
N GLU A 59 -3.42 -6.55 -11.30
CA GLU A 59 -2.56 -7.42 -12.09
C GLU A 59 -2.85 -7.19 -13.58
N ILE A 60 -1.85 -6.77 -14.34
CA ILE A 60 -1.96 -6.55 -15.79
C ILE A 60 -1.50 -7.81 -16.50
N LEU A 61 -2.33 -8.33 -17.40
CA LEU A 61 -2.03 -9.48 -18.23
C LEU A 61 -1.31 -9.06 -19.53
N PRO A 62 -0.62 -10.01 -20.20
CA PRO A 62 0.11 -9.72 -21.44
C PRO A 62 -0.73 -9.09 -22.55
N ASP A 63 -2.03 -9.37 -22.57
CA ASP A 63 -2.99 -8.82 -23.54
C ASP A 63 -3.34 -7.33 -23.26
N GLY A 64 -2.79 -6.74 -22.20
CA GLY A 64 -2.93 -5.33 -21.88
C GLY A 64 -4.18 -4.95 -21.08
N PHE A 65 -5.06 -5.88 -20.75
CA PHE A 65 -6.11 -5.68 -19.75
C PHE A 65 -5.67 -6.17 -18.37
N GLY A 66 -6.41 -5.85 -17.33
CA GLY A 66 -6.05 -6.23 -15.97
C GLY A 66 -7.22 -6.68 -15.14
N PHE A 67 -6.89 -7.26 -13.96
CA PHE A 67 -7.84 -7.59 -12.92
C PHE A 67 -7.41 -6.99 -11.59
N LEU A 68 -8.37 -6.53 -10.81
CA LEU A 68 -8.14 -6.18 -9.41
C LEU A 68 -8.31 -7.45 -8.58
N ARG A 69 -7.22 -7.87 -7.97
CA ARG A 69 -7.15 -9.07 -7.12
C ARG A 69 -7.47 -8.74 -5.67
N ALA A 70 -8.24 -9.58 -5.03
CA ALA A 70 -8.61 -9.41 -3.64
C ALA A 70 -7.59 -10.04 -2.68
N PRO A 71 -7.29 -9.40 -1.53
CA PRO A 71 -6.40 -9.97 -0.51
C PRO A 71 -6.97 -11.26 0.12
N THR A 72 -8.29 -11.45 0.10
CA THR A 72 -8.96 -12.67 0.61
C THR A 72 -8.53 -13.95 -0.11
N TYR A 73 -8.10 -13.84 -1.36
CA TYR A 73 -7.57 -14.95 -2.15
C TYR A 73 -6.04 -14.92 -2.28
N ASN A 74 -5.35 -14.23 -1.37
CA ASN A 74 -3.90 -14.01 -1.45
C ASN A 74 -3.45 -13.45 -2.82
N TYR A 75 -4.26 -12.59 -3.41
CA TYR A 75 -4.05 -11.98 -4.73
C TYR A 75 -3.99 -12.98 -5.90
N LEU A 76 -4.45 -14.22 -5.68
CA LEU A 76 -4.62 -15.22 -6.74
C LEU A 76 -5.93 -14.98 -7.53
N PRO A 77 -6.03 -15.49 -8.77
CA PRO A 77 -7.25 -15.40 -9.56
C PRO A 77 -8.46 -15.95 -8.81
N GLY A 78 -9.52 -15.17 -8.74
CA GLY A 78 -10.74 -15.50 -8.02
C GLY A 78 -12.02 -15.11 -8.77
N PRO A 79 -13.19 -15.60 -8.32
CA PRO A 79 -14.47 -15.27 -8.94
C PRO A 79 -14.89 -13.81 -8.76
N ASP A 80 -14.38 -13.16 -7.71
CA ASP A 80 -14.72 -11.78 -7.33
C ASP A 80 -13.76 -10.74 -7.96
N ASP A 81 -12.94 -11.18 -8.92
CA ASP A 81 -12.00 -10.29 -9.60
C ASP A 81 -12.74 -9.21 -10.41
N ILE A 82 -12.22 -8.01 -10.40
CA ILE A 82 -12.81 -6.88 -11.10
C ILE A 82 -11.98 -6.58 -12.35
N TYR A 83 -12.61 -6.65 -13.50
CA TYR A 83 -11.98 -6.37 -14.79
C TYR A 83 -11.65 -4.89 -14.94
N VAL A 84 -10.44 -4.59 -15.41
CA VAL A 84 -9.95 -3.25 -15.74
C VAL A 84 -9.59 -3.19 -17.22
N SER A 85 -10.16 -2.22 -17.93
CA SER A 85 -9.95 -2.08 -19.36
C SER A 85 -8.56 -1.54 -19.72
N PRO A 86 -8.00 -1.91 -20.90
CA PRO A 86 -6.73 -1.37 -21.36
C PRO A 86 -6.72 0.16 -21.50
N SER A 87 -7.87 0.74 -21.83
CA SER A 87 -8.03 2.20 -21.94
C SER A 87 -7.86 2.91 -20.60
N GLN A 88 -8.40 2.34 -19.51
CA GLN A 88 -8.22 2.87 -18.15
C GLN A 88 -6.77 2.73 -17.69
N ILE A 89 -6.16 1.57 -17.93
CA ILE A 89 -4.75 1.31 -17.59
C ILE A 89 -3.84 2.36 -18.24
N ARG A 90 -4.00 2.59 -19.54
CA ARG A 90 -3.20 3.60 -20.28
C ARG A 90 -3.51 5.03 -19.86
N LYS A 91 -4.79 5.35 -19.58
CA LYS A 91 -5.21 6.71 -19.21
C LYS A 91 -4.55 7.20 -17.94
N PHE A 92 -4.35 6.32 -16.96
CA PHE A 92 -3.82 6.65 -15.65
C PHE A 92 -2.41 6.10 -15.39
N ASP A 93 -1.74 5.55 -16.41
CA ASP A 93 -0.43 4.89 -16.32
C ASP A 93 -0.34 3.89 -15.15
N MET A 94 -1.38 3.04 -15.04
CA MET A 94 -1.48 2.04 -13.97
C MET A 94 -0.50 0.90 -14.20
N ARG A 95 0.01 0.33 -13.12
CA ARG A 95 0.95 -0.79 -13.15
C ARG A 95 0.50 -1.93 -12.24
N THR A 96 1.01 -3.12 -12.54
CA THR A 96 0.83 -4.28 -11.66
C THR A 96 1.36 -3.96 -10.27
N GLY A 97 0.53 -4.22 -9.25
CA GLY A 97 0.82 -3.90 -7.86
C GLY A 97 0.17 -2.61 -7.35
N ASP A 98 -0.40 -1.78 -8.24
CA ASP A 98 -1.15 -0.59 -7.79
C ASP A 98 -2.46 -1.01 -7.12
N THR A 99 -2.76 -0.42 -5.99
CA THR A 99 -4.05 -0.56 -5.31
C THR A 99 -5.04 0.41 -5.91
N ILE A 100 -6.09 -0.12 -6.55
CA ILE A 100 -7.11 0.68 -7.22
C ILE A 100 -8.44 0.53 -6.52
N SER A 101 -9.12 1.63 -6.36
CA SER A 101 -10.50 1.66 -5.84
C SER A 101 -11.38 2.53 -6.71
N GLY A 102 -12.63 2.14 -6.84
CA GLY A 102 -13.57 2.89 -7.67
C GLY A 102 -14.94 2.25 -7.81
N GLN A 103 -15.73 2.83 -8.69
CA GLN A 103 -17.07 2.36 -8.98
C GLN A 103 -17.02 1.18 -9.93
N ILE A 104 -17.73 0.12 -9.59
CA ILE A 104 -17.85 -1.10 -10.37
C ILE A 104 -19.29 -1.35 -10.77
N ARG A 105 -19.48 -2.13 -11.81
CA ARG A 105 -20.79 -2.64 -12.22
C ARG A 105 -20.82 -4.17 -12.19
N SER A 106 -22.01 -4.70 -12.00
CA SER A 106 -22.26 -6.13 -12.14
C SER A 106 -21.96 -6.63 -13.56
N PRO A 107 -21.57 -7.90 -13.70
CA PRO A 107 -21.39 -8.53 -15.01
C PRO A 107 -22.70 -8.50 -15.79
N LYS A 108 -22.61 -8.30 -17.11
CA LYS A 108 -23.73 -8.47 -18.05
C LYS A 108 -23.89 -9.95 -18.40
N ASP A 109 -25.00 -10.30 -19.05
CA ASP A 109 -25.35 -11.69 -19.37
C ASP A 109 -24.24 -12.51 -20.07
N SER A 110 -23.30 -11.85 -20.76
CA SER A 110 -22.17 -12.47 -21.45
C SER A 110 -20.82 -12.33 -20.72
N GLU A 111 -20.78 -11.63 -19.60
CA GLU A 111 -19.57 -11.34 -18.84
C GLU A 111 -19.49 -12.19 -17.58
N ARG A 112 -18.27 -12.59 -17.18
CA ARG A 112 -18.04 -13.41 -15.98
C ARG A 112 -17.62 -12.59 -14.77
N TYR A 113 -17.06 -11.38 -14.97
CA TYR A 113 -16.43 -10.57 -13.95
C TYR A 113 -17.10 -9.22 -13.80
N PHE A 114 -17.04 -8.66 -12.61
CA PHE A 114 -17.37 -7.25 -12.39
C PHE A 114 -16.45 -6.38 -13.23
N ALA A 115 -16.91 -5.20 -13.63
CA ALA A 115 -16.11 -4.29 -14.43
C ALA A 115 -15.95 -2.94 -13.75
N LEU A 116 -14.72 -2.42 -13.73
CA LEU A 116 -14.42 -1.09 -13.20
C LEU A 116 -14.99 -0.03 -14.17
N LEU A 117 -15.90 0.81 -13.67
CA LEU A 117 -16.49 1.91 -14.44
C LEU A 117 -15.68 3.18 -14.29
N LYS A 118 -15.41 3.57 -13.05
CA LYS A 118 -14.73 4.80 -12.72
C LYS A 118 -13.69 4.58 -11.65
N VAL A 119 -12.47 5.05 -11.90
CA VAL A 119 -11.39 5.05 -10.92
C VAL A 119 -11.57 6.23 -9.98
N GLU A 120 -11.66 5.97 -8.69
CA GLU A 120 -11.78 7.00 -7.65
C GLU A 120 -10.44 7.28 -6.97
N ALA A 121 -9.63 6.24 -6.76
CA ALA A 121 -8.28 6.37 -6.22
C ALA A 121 -7.32 5.32 -6.76
N ILE A 122 -6.04 5.70 -6.87
CA ILE A 122 -4.91 4.83 -7.16
C ILE A 122 -3.91 5.03 -6.03
N ASN A 123 -3.50 3.94 -5.36
CA ASN A 123 -2.61 3.98 -4.19
C ASN A 123 -3.05 5.00 -3.14
N PHE A 124 -4.38 5.07 -2.91
CA PHE A 124 -5.02 6.00 -1.97
C PHE A 124 -4.89 7.48 -2.34
N GLU A 125 -4.51 7.79 -3.58
CA GLU A 125 -4.37 9.14 -4.11
C GLU A 125 -5.31 9.42 -5.29
N ASN A 126 -5.43 10.71 -5.64
CA ASN A 126 -6.21 11.12 -6.79
C ASN A 126 -5.57 10.56 -8.08
N PRO A 127 -6.35 9.89 -8.97
CA PRO A 127 -5.83 9.29 -10.19
C PRO A 127 -5.10 10.27 -11.13
N GLU A 128 -5.43 11.56 -11.09
CA GLU A 128 -4.75 12.57 -11.92
C GLU A 128 -3.31 12.83 -11.47
N LYS A 129 -3.04 12.74 -10.16
CA LYS A 129 -1.67 12.89 -9.61
C LYS A 129 -0.77 11.71 -9.90
N THR A 130 -1.35 10.55 -10.19
CA THR A 130 -0.58 9.34 -10.46
C THR A 130 0.19 9.41 -11.78
N LYS A 131 -0.22 10.26 -12.73
CA LYS A 131 0.46 10.45 -14.02
C LYS A 131 1.85 11.05 -13.88
N ASP A 132 2.07 11.86 -12.86
CA ASP A 132 3.35 12.54 -12.60
C ASP A 132 4.30 11.68 -11.74
N LYS A 133 3.95 10.42 -11.52
CA LYS A 133 4.70 9.48 -10.70
C LYS A 133 6.03 9.11 -11.37
N ILE A 134 7.12 9.43 -10.70
CA ILE A 134 8.45 8.98 -11.13
C ILE A 134 8.58 7.48 -10.84
N LEU A 135 8.88 6.72 -11.87
CA LEU A 135 9.10 5.28 -11.73
C LEU A 135 10.39 5.00 -10.97
N PHE A 136 10.37 3.95 -10.16
CA PHE A 136 11.55 3.53 -9.40
C PHE A 136 12.79 3.30 -10.32
N ASP A 137 12.59 2.69 -11.49
CA ASP A 137 13.65 2.42 -12.44
C ASP A 137 14.27 3.68 -13.05
N ASN A 138 13.56 4.80 -13.01
CA ASN A 138 14.03 6.10 -13.52
C ASN A 138 14.69 6.95 -12.43
N LEU A 139 14.72 6.46 -11.18
CA LEU A 139 15.39 7.18 -10.10
C LEU A 139 16.91 7.10 -10.27
N THR A 140 17.60 8.20 -10.03
CA THR A 140 19.06 8.23 -10.01
C THR A 140 19.56 7.51 -8.76
N PRO A 141 20.39 6.45 -8.91
CA PRO A 141 20.97 5.75 -7.77
C PRO A 141 21.94 6.66 -7.03
N LEU A 142 21.77 6.74 -5.72
CA LEU A 142 22.64 7.50 -4.81
C LEU A 142 23.35 6.54 -3.85
N TYR A 143 24.51 6.95 -3.38
CA TYR A 143 25.17 6.27 -2.26
C TYR A 143 24.34 6.47 -0.98
N PRO A 144 24.35 5.50 -0.03
CA PRO A 144 23.63 5.64 1.24
C PRO A 144 24.30 6.70 2.12
N GLU A 145 23.71 7.89 2.16
CA GLU A 145 24.23 9.03 2.92
C GLU A 145 23.74 9.04 4.37
N GLU A 146 22.52 8.53 4.61
CA GLU A 146 21.97 8.43 5.95
C GLU A 146 22.36 7.11 6.63
N ARG A 147 23.14 7.23 7.71
CA ARG A 147 23.58 6.08 8.50
C ARG A 147 22.45 5.54 9.37
N ILE A 148 22.33 4.22 9.43
CA ILE A 148 21.50 3.49 10.39
C ILE A 148 22.40 3.14 11.59
N ARG A 149 22.12 3.69 12.77
CA ARG A 149 22.80 3.34 14.02
C ARG A 149 22.20 2.06 14.59
N LEU A 150 23.06 1.08 14.85
CA LEU A 150 22.67 -0.20 15.43
C LEU A 150 22.91 -0.27 16.94
N GLU A 151 23.78 0.57 17.48
CA GLU A 151 24.03 0.60 18.93
C GLU A 151 22.77 1.09 19.66
N THR A 152 22.32 0.31 20.63
CA THR A 152 21.19 0.64 21.52
C THR A 152 21.69 0.69 22.97
N PRO A 153 21.26 1.68 23.79
CA PRO A 153 21.71 1.81 25.18
C PRO A 153 21.37 0.60 26.07
N SER A 154 20.35 -0.17 25.68
CA SER A 154 19.89 -1.35 26.40
C SER A 154 20.60 -2.65 26.01
N SER A 155 21.35 -2.66 24.90
CA SER A 155 22.00 -3.87 24.42
C SER A 155 23.30 -4.14 25.19
N LYS A 156 23.41 -5.32 25.78
CA LYS A 156 24.66 -5.85 26.34
C LYS A 156 25.57 -6.46 25.26
N ASP A 157 25.05 -6.61 24.03
CA ASP A 157 25.78 -7.20 22.91
C ASP A 157 26.65 -6.15 22.23
N CYS A 158 27.94 -6.42 22.19
CA CYS A 158 28.92 -5.55 21.52
C CYS A 158 28.86 -5.65 20.00
N SER A 159 28.16 -6.63 19.42
CA SER A 159 28.13 -6.89 17.97
C SER A 159 27.61 -5.70 17.19
N ALA A 160 26.52 -5.07 17.63
CA ALA A 160 25.95 -3.89 17.01
C ALA A 160 26.92 -2.72 17.00
N ARG A 161 27.64 -2.50 18.11
CA ARG A 161 28.65 -1.45 18.22
C ARG A 161 29.87 -1.71 17.33
N VAL A 162 30.31 -2.97 17.25
CA VAL A 162 31.41 -3.35 16.35
C VAL A 162 31.01 -3.13 14.90
N MET A 163 29.78 -3.50 14.51
CA MET A 163 29.28 -3.22 13.17
C MET A 163 29.22 -1.72 12.87
N ASP A 164 28.74 -0.94 13.80
CA ASP A 164 28.68 0.52 13.65
C ASP A 164 30.06 1.16 13.45
N LEU A 165 31.10 0.60 14.02
CA LEU A 165 32.46 1.11 13.91
C LEU A 165 33.18 0.62 12.66
N MET A 166 33.02 -0.68 12.32
CA MET A 166 33.80 -1.34 11.27
C MET A 166 33.08 -1.41 9.93
N THR A 167 31.75 -1.56 9.95
CA THR A 167 30.91 -1.74 8.75
C THR A 167 29.60 -0.98 8.90
N PRO A 168 29.63 0.35 8.93
CA PRO A 168 28.42 1.15 9.08
C PRO A 168 27.44 0.87 7.94
N ILE A 169 26.15 0.79 8.28
CA ILE A 169 25.05 0.53 7.34
C ILE A 169 24.29 1.83 7.13
N GLY A 170 23.94 2.12 5.88
CA GLY A 170 23.10 3.26 5.51
C GLY A 170 21.73 2.85 4.96
N LYS A 171 20.79 3.78 4.96
CA LYS A 171 19.46 3.58 4.38
C LYS A 171 19.57 3.27 2.87
N GLY A 172 18.87 2.23 2.42
CA GLY A 172 18.91 1.76 1.02
C GLY A 172 20.13 0.90 0.66
N GLN A 173 21.07 0.67 1.59
CA GLN A 173 22.26 -0.15 1.35
C GLN A 173 21.88 -1.63 1.26
N ARG A 174 22.47 -2.33 0.30
CA ARG A 174 22.48 -3.79 0.25
C ARG A 174 23.69 -4.32 1.00
N GLY A 175 23.45 -5.25 1.94
CA GLY A 175 24.49 -5.90 2.71
C GLY A 175 24.49 -7.42 2.51
N LEU A 176 25.66 -8.02 2.55
CA LEU A 176 25.82 -9.48 2.52
C LEU A 176 26.58 -9.94 3.76
N ILE A 177 25.97 -10.86 4.52
CA ILE A 177 26.59 -11.48 5.68
C ILE A 177 26.98 -12.91 5.30
N VAL A 178 28.27 -13.14 5.16
CA VAL A 178 28.83 -14.46 4.85
C VAL A 178 29.42 -15.06 6.13
N ALA A 179 28.94 -16.21 6.52
CA ALA A 179 29.40 -16.90 7.70
C ALA A 179 29.21 -18.42 7.56
N PRO A 180 30.13 -19.26 8.09
CA PRO A 180 29.93 -20.71 8.18
C PRO A 180 28.67 -21.06 8.99
N PRO A 181 28.15 -22.29 8.85
CA PRO A 181 27.04 -22.74 9.69
C PRO A 181 27.37 -22.65 11.18
N ARG A 182 26.38 -22.32 12.02
CA ARG A 182 26.46 -22.26 13.49
C ARG A 182 27.41 -21.19 14.05
N THR A 183 27.77 -20.16 13.31
CA THR A 183 28.63 -19.05 13.77
C THR A 183 27.86 -17.83 14.28
N GLY A 184 26.55 -17.93 14.45
CA GLY A 184 25.74 -16.81 15.00
C GLY A 184 25.16 -15.87 13.97
N LYS A 185 25.17 -16.23 12.66
CA LYS A 185 24.59 -15.39 11.58
C LYS A 185 23.16 -14.93 11.88
N THR A 186 22.30 -15.86 12.29
CA THR A 186 20.90 -15.55 12.63
C THR A 186 20.79 -14.64 13.84
N MET A 187 21.64 -14.86 14.86
CA MET A 187 21.68 -13.99 16.05
C MET A 187 22.08 -12.56 15.68
N LEU A 188 23.05 -12.42 14.77
CA LEU A 188 23.46 -11.11 14.27
C LEU A 188 22.35 -10.40 13.50
N LEU A 189 21.62 -11.12 12.63
CA LEU A 189 20.46 -10.58 11.91
C LEU A 189 19.34 -10.15 12.86
N GLN A 190 19.07 -10.94 13.89
CA GLN A 190 18.09 -10.59 14.93
C GLN A 190 18.53 -9.35 15.73
N SER A 191 19.83 -9.24 16.07
CA SER A 191 20.39 -8.07 16.74
C SER A 191 20.22 -6.81 15.88
N ILE A 192 20.51 -6.88 14.58
CA ILE A 192 20.29 -5.78 13.62
C ILE A 192 18.81 -5.40 13.59
N ALA A 193 17.90 -6.36 13.41
CA ALA A 193 16.48 -6.13 13.35
C ALA A 193 15.94 -5.44 14.61
N ASN A 194 16.34 -5.93 15.78
CA ASN A 194 15.96 -5.34 17.06
C ASN A 194 16.50 -3.91 17.22
N SER A 195 17.74 -3.66 16.80
CA SER A 195 18.34 -2.33 16.83
C SER A 195 17.62 -1.35 15.93
N VAL A 196 17.30 -1.76 14.69
CA VAL A 196 16.52 -0.93 13.74
C VAL A 196 15.13 -0.63 14.28
N SER A 197 14.40 -1.63 14.79
CA SER A 197 13.06 -1.43 15.37
C SER A 197 13.08 -0.50 16.59
N THR A 198 14.16 -0.52 17.37
CA THR A 198 14.29 0.31 18.57
C THR A 198 14.65 1.75 18.24
N ASN A 199 15.63 1.94 17.35
CA ASN A 199 16.18 3.26 17.04
C ASN A 199 15.36 4.00 15.97
N TYR A 200 14.62 3.27 15.11
CA TYR A 200 13.88 3.81 13.97
C TYR A 200 12.48 3.21 13.89
N PRO A 201 11.55 3.60 14.76
CA PRO A 201 10.18 3.04 14.81
C PRO A 201 9.37 3.29 13.53
N ASP A 202 9.77 4.28 12.73
CA ASP A 202 9.10 4.60 11.45
C ASP A 202 9.52 3.68 10.29
N VAL A 203 10.56 2.86 10.49
CA VAL A 203 11.06 1.93 9.47
C VAL A 203 10.28 0.62 9.51
N ALA A 204 9.62 0.27 8.40
CA ALA A 204 8.98 -1.02 8.27
C ALA A 204 10.01 -2.13 8.05
N LEU A 205 10.01 -3.14 8.91
CA LEU A 205 10.89 -4.29 8.83
C LEU A 205 10.16 -5.46 8.15
N ILE A 206 10.79 -6.04 7.11
CA ILE A 206 10.29 -7.24 6.42
C ILE A 206 11.37 -8.32 6.54
N VAL A 207 11.01 -9.50 7.05
CA VAL A 207 11.91 -10.65 7.29
C VAL A 207 11.45 -11.87 6.52
#